data_7fa2222dc2e0149857a22e18f197b9de
#
_entry.id   7fa2222dc2e0149857a22e18f197b9de
#
_cell.length_a   1.000
_cell.length_b   1.000
_cell.length_c   1.000
_cell.angle_alpha   90.00
_cell.angle_beta   90.00
_cell.angle_gamma   90.00
#
_symmetry.space_group_name_H-M   'P 1'
#
loop_
_entity.id
_entity.type
_entity.pdbx_description
1 polymer ?
#
loop_
_entity_poly.entity_id
_entity_poly.type
_entity_poly.pdbx_seq_one_letter_code
_entity_poly.pdbx_strand_id
1 'polypeptide(L)'
;MARMEQVSLMELGKLAAEGQVEAEVFAQIAQCAQKMTKSNKPYLDVSFADAEGTMGLKVWEDKPWFRTLASLPLRSFVSLRGQWTKGGFGMEAADLEVRPLDEQEKESFLAGSGTLKKKQEADLKEICVLIKGMNDPRIRALCIEFIEQFGERLQRAAAARTYHHARRGGLVEHVAGMMRTASAVCQANPELNRDLLLAGCLFHDLSLIHI
;
A
#
# COMPACT_ATOMS: atom_id res chain seq x y z
N MET A 1 26.89 -15.19 -8.48
CA MET A 1 26.32 -13.86 -8.23
C MET A 1 25.51 -13.96 -6.94
N ALA A 2 25.87 -13.23 -5.89
CA ALA A 2 25.08 -13.18 -4.67
C ALA A 2 23.69 -12.62 -5.04
N ARG A 3 22.64 -13.30 -4.60
CA ARG A 3 21.25 -12.84 -4.80
C ARG A 3 21.09 -11.60 -3.96
N MET A 4 20.93 -10.45 -4.60
CA MET A 4 20.67 -9.19 -3.92
C MET A 4 19.35 -9.33 -3.13
N GLU A 5 19.31 -8.84 -1.92
CA GLU A 5 18.13 -8.95 -1.08
C GLU A 5 17.07 -7.96 -1.56
N GLN A 6 15.88 -8.48 -1.83
CA GLN A 6 14.72 -7.65 -2.14
C GLN A 6 14.12 -7.16 -0.83
N VAL A 7 14.05 -5.85 -0.68
CA VAL A 7 13.54 -5.20 0.55
C VAL A 7 12.36 -4.28 0.24
N SER A 8 11.57 -3.95 1.26
CA SER A 8 10.51 -2.94 1.15
C SER A 8 11.08 -1.52 1.16
N LEU A 9 10.30 -0.53 0.69
CA LEU A 9 10.69 0.88 0.74
C LEU A 9 10.95 1.36 2.17
N MET A 10 10.17 0.85 3.13
CA MET A 10 10.36 1.19 4.55
C MET A 10 11.68 0.62 5.08
N GLU A 11 11.99 -0.63 4.74
CA GLU A 11 13.23 -1.30 5.16
C GLU A 11 14.46 -0.68 4.50
N LEU A 12 14.37 -0.39 3.19
CA LEU A 12 15.39 0.37 2.48
C LEU A 12 15.70 1.70 3.17
N GLY A 13 14.65 2.43 3.59
CA GLY A 13 14.80 3.70 4.31
C GLY A 13 15.55 3.58 5.65
N LYS A 14 15.39 2.45 6.35
CA LYS A 14 16.13 2.17 7.60
C LYS A 14 17.58 1.83 7.29
N LEU A 15 17.82 0.89 6.37
CA LEU A 15 19.17 0.46 5.99
C LEU A 15 20.01 1.62 5.43
N ALA A 16 19.42 2.41 4.54
CA ALA A 16 20.10 3.58 3.97
C ALA A 16 20.38 4.71 4.97
N ALA A 17 19.69 4.74 6.11
CA ALA A 17 19.97 5.68 7.20
C ALA A 17 21.20 5.26 8.03
N GLU A 18 21.54 3.97 8.04
CA GLU A 18 22.72 3.42 8.73
C GLU A 18 23.99 3.49 7.85
N GLY A 19 23.83 3.63 6.54
CA GLY A 19 24.93 3.72 5.59
C GLY A 19 24.51 3.40 4.15
N GLN A 20 25.50 3.28 3.28
CA GLN A 20 25.26 2.88 1.89
C GLN A 20 24.87 1.41 1.83
N VAL A 21 23.79 1.11 1.13
CA VAL A 21 23.25 -0.25 0.96
C VAL A 21 22.99 -0.55 -0.50
N GLU A 22 23.34 -1.75 -0.95
CA GLU A 22 22.98 -2.29 -2.26
C GLU A 22 21.71 -3.13 -2.12
N ALA A 23 20.63 -2.69 -2.78
CA ALA A 23 19.32 -3.35 -2.67
C ALA A 23 18.50 -3.23 -3.94
N GLU A 24 17.58 -4.19 -4.12
CA GLU A 24 16.50 -4.15 -5.10
C GLU A 24 15.17 -3.93 -4.38
N VAL A 25 14.38 -2.97 -4.85
CA VAL A 25 13.02 -2.74 -4.37
C VAL A 25 12.03 -2.80 -5.52
N PHE A 26 10.89 -3.39 -5.27
CA PHE A 26 9.73 -3.32 -6.16
C PHE A 26 8.80 -2.21 -5.67
N ALA A 27 8.39 -1.36 -6.60
CA ALA A 27 7.56 -0.21 -6.26
C ALA A 27 6.62 0.17 -7.41
N GLN A 28 5.57 0.92 -7.07
CA GLN A 28 4.73 1.60 -8.05
C GLN A 28 5.13 3.06 -8.14
N ILE A 29 5.20 3.62 -9.35
CA ILE A 29 5.38 5.07 -9.56
C ILE A 29 4.08 5.77 -9.16
N ALA A 30 4.07 6.39 -7.97
CA ALA A 30 2.91 7.10 -7.45
C ALA A 30 2.79 8.52 -8.04
N GLN A 31 3.93 9.20 -8.20
CA GLN A 31 4.03 10.51 -8.80
C GLN A 31 5.34 10.63 -9.57
N CYS A 32 5.32 11.38 -10.67
CA CYS A 32 6.51 11.77 -11.43
C CYS A 32 6.27 13.16 -12.01
N ALA A 33 7.04 14.15 -11.58
CA ALA A 33 6.91 15.51 -12.05
C ALA A 33 8.29 16.07 -12.43
N GLN A 34 8.41 16.59 -13.64
CA GLN A 34 9.61 17.33 -14.02
C GLN A 34 9.57 18.73 -13.44
N LYS A 35 10.62 19.11 -12.75
CA LYS A 35 10.79 20.40 -12.08
C LYS A 35 12.13 21.03 -12.48
N MET A 36 12.27 22.32 -12.20
CA MET A 36 13.50 23.08 -12.46
C MET A 36 14.15 23.49 -11.13
N THR A 37 15.46 23.42 -11.08
CA THR A 37 16.24 23.97 -9.97
C THR A 37 16.29 25.50 -10.04
N LYS A 38 16.76 26.15 -8.98
CA LYS A 38 17.03 27.59 -8.99
C LYS A 38 18.05 28.02 -10.07
N SER A 39 18.93 27.09 -10.49
CA SER A 39 19.91 27.29 -11.57
C SER A 39 19.35 26.84 -12.95
N ASN A 40 18.06 26.71 -13.10
CA ASN A 40 17.37 26.35 -14.34
C ASN A 40 17.80 24.99 -14.93
N LYS A 41 18.19 24.02 -14.06
CA LYS A 41 18.47 22.64 -14.48
C LYS A 41 17.27 21.75 -14.20
N PRO A 42 16.81 20.92 -15.17
CA PRO A 42 15.69 20.03 -14.96
C PRO A 42 16.05 18.85 -14.05
N TYR A 43 15.07 18.40 -13.28
CA TYR A 43 15.13 17.16 -12.51
C TYR A 43 13.73 16.55 -12.43
N LEU A 44 13.66 15.25 -12.20
CA LEU A 44 12.40 14.57 -11.87
C LEU A 44 12.26 14.48 -10.35
N ASP A 45 11.09 14.84 -9.87
CA ASP A 45 10.64 14.59 -8.50
C ASP A 45 9.69 13.38 -8.56
N VAL A 46 10.23 12.21 -8.21
CA VAL A 46 9.51 10.93 -8.34
C VAL A 46 9.16 10.42 -6.95
N SER A 47 7.91 10.00 -6.78
CA SER A 47 7.46 9.28 -5.59
C SER A 47 7.13 7.85 -5.96
N PHE A 48 7.75 6.92 -5.27
CA PHE A 48 7.50 5.50 -5.34
C PHE A 48 6.68 5.04 -4.14
N ALA A 49 5.84 4.04 -4.33
CA ALA A 49 5.02 3.46 -3.26
C ALA A 49 5.06 1.93 -3.31
N ASP A 50 5.06 1.32 -2.13
CA ASP A 50 4.81 -0.10 -1.95
C ASP A 50 3.73 -0.33 -0.88
N ALA A 51 3.58 -1.57 -0.43
CA ALA A 51 2.61 -1.93 0.61
C ALA A 51 2.93 -1.32 1.99
N GLU A 52 4.18 -0.93 2.24
CA GLU A 52 4.66 -0.53 3.56
C GLU A 52 4.96 0.96 3.67
N GLY A 53 5.12 1.66 2.52
CA GLY A 53 5.42 3.09 2.57
C GLY A 53 5.56 3.77 1.22
N THR A 54 6.09 4.97 1.28
CA THR A 54 6.43 5.79 0.12
C THR A 54 7.85 6.30 0.22
N MET A 55 8.51 6.48 -0.92
CA MET A 55 9.86 7.00 -1.02
C MET A 55 9.94 8.05 -2.13
N GLY A 56 10.44 9.23 -1.78
CA GLY A 56 10.76 10.27 -2.76
C GLY A 56 12.19 10.12 -3.27
N LEU A 57 12.39 10.29 -4.58
CA LEU A 57 13.69 10.30 -5.24
C LEU A 57 13.77 11.49 -6.19
N LYS A 58 14.82 12.30 -6.05
CA LYS A 58 15.15 13.36 -7.02
C LYS A 58 16.14 12.81 -8.03
N VAL A 59 15.79 12.86 -9.29
CA VAL A 59 16.60 12.36 -10.39
C VAL A 59 17.03 13.50 -11.29
N TRP A 60 18.32 13.75 -11.32
CA TRP A 60 18.91 14.82 -12.11
C TRP A 60 19.03 14.40 -13.57
N GLU A 61 18.98 15.38 -14.49
CA GLU A 61 18.98 15.17 -15.94
C GLU A 61 20.22 14.41 -16.45
N ASP A 62 21.35 14.57 -15.78
CA ASP A 62 22.62 13.91 -16.11
C ASP A 62 22.67 12.42 -15.77
N LYS A 63 21.67 11.91 -15.02
CA LYS A 63 21.62 10.50 -14.64
C LYS A 63 21.09 9.63 -15.77
N PRO A 64 21.71 8.46 -16.04
CA PRO A 64 21.29 7.55 -17.14
C PRO A 64 19.82 7.14 -17.06
N TRP A 65 19.27 6.96 -15.85
CA TRP A 65 17.90 6.54 -15.60
C TRP A 65 16.86 7.67 -15.67
N PHE A 66 17.27 8.93 -15.88
CA PHE A 66 16.35 10.06 -16.00
C PHE A 66 15.33 9.84 -17.13
N ARG A 67 15.82 9.52 -18.33
CA ARG A 67 14.95 9.31 -19.50
C ARG A 67 14.03 8.10 -19.31
N THR A 68 14.51 7.02 -18.73
CA THR A 68 13.72 5.83 -18.43
C THR A 68 12.54 6.18 -17.51
N LEU A 69 12.80 6.85 -16.39
CA LEU A 69 11.75 7.25 -15.47
C LEU A 69 10.77 8.28 -16.07
N ALA A 70 11.28 9.22 -16.88
CA ALA A 70 10.43 10.21 -17.56
C ALA A 70 9.48 9.59 -18.58
N SER A 71 9.86 8.44 -19.18
CA SER A 71 9.05 7.77 -20.22
C SER A 71 8.02 6.78 -19.66
N LEU A 72 8.17 6.37 -18.39
CA LEU A 72 7.25 5.41 -17.78
C LEU A 72 5.93 6.07 -17.37
N PRO A 73 4.78 5.45 -17.71
CA PRO A 73 3.48 5.94 -17.27
C PRO A 73 3.37 5.98 -15.75
N LEU A 74 2.58 6.94 -15.23
CA LEU A 74 2.19 6.90 -13.82
C LEU A 74 1.49 5.58 -13.50
N ARG A 75 1.72 5.07 -12.29
CA ARG A 75 1.24 3.77 -11.80
C ARG A 75 1.94 2.55 -12.42
N SER A 76 3.00 2.72 -13.22
CA SER A 76 3.84 1.59 -13.62
C SER A 76 4.47 0.93 -12.40
N PHE A 77 4.54 -0.40 -12.43
CA PHE A 77 5.27 -1.19 -11.45
C PHE A 77 6.70 -1.40 -11.94
N VAL A 78 7.66 -1.09 -11.10
CA VAL A 78 9.08 -1.07 -11.46
C VAL A 78 9.94 -1.78 -10.42
N SER A 79 11.02 -2.42 -10.91
CA SER A 79 12.16 -2.78 -10.09
C SER A 79 13.16 -1.63 -10.12
N LEU A 80 13.65 -1.28 -8.96
CA LEU A 80 14.67 -0.27 -8.70
C LEU A 80 15.85 -0.96 -8.02
N ARG A 81 16.90 -1.22 -8.76
CA ARG A 81 18.11 -1.87 -8.26
C ARG A 81 19.27 -0.89 -8.27
N GLY A 82 19.97 -0.75 -7.15
CA GLY A 82 21.09 0.17 -7.07
C GLY A 82 21.70 0.28 -5.69
N GLN A 83 22.63 1.23 -5.56
CA GLN A 83 23.23 1.60 -4.30
C GLN A 83 22.48 2.80 -3.72
N TRP A 84 22.01 2.67 -2.49
CA TRP A 84 21.13 3.62 -1.85
C TRP A 84 21.79 4.26 -0.64
N THR A 85 21.59 5.55 -0.47
CA THR A 85 22.01 6.31 0.71
C THR A 85 20.93 7.32 1.09
N LYS A 86 20.92 7.72 2.35
CA LYS A 86 20.05 8.79 2.82
C LYS A 86 20.88 10.08 2.91
N GLY A 87 20.67 10.97 1.93
CA GLY A 87 21.31 12.28 1.89
C GLY A 87 20.49 13.39 2.57
N GLY A 88 20.98 14.61 2.52
CA GLY A 88 20.33 15.77 3.14
C GLY A 88 18.99 16.18 2.50
N PHE A 89 18.69 15.69 1.29
CA PHE A 89 17.47 15.99 0.53
C PHE A 89 16.56 14.78 0.36
N GLY A 90 16.78 13.71 1.10
CA GLY A 90 16.02 12.47 1.03
C GLY A 90 16.84 11.27 0.57
N MET A 91 16.19 10.30 -0.06
CA MET A 91 16.89 9.14 -0.62
C MET A 91 17.68 9.55 -1.87
N GLU A 92 18.88 9.01 -1.97
CA GLU A 92 19.76 9.16 -3.11
C GLU A 92 20.14 7.77 -3.64
N ALA A 93 20.27 7.66 -4.97
CA ALA A 93 20.67 6.42 -5.62
C ALA A 93 21.90 6.63 -6.49
N ALA A 94 22.83 5.67 -6.45
CA ALA A 94 23.92 5.53 -7.39
C ALA A 94 23.75 4.22 -8.17
N ASP A 95 24.16 4.22 -9.45
CA ASP A 95 24.12 3.06 -10.34
C ASP A 95 22.72 2.39 -10.40
N LEU A 96 21.68 3.23 -10.46
CA LEU A 96 20.29 2.79 -10.43
C LEU A 96 19.90 2.16 -11.76
N GLU A 97 19.51 0.90 -11.74
CA GLU A 97 18.84 0.21 -12.80
C GLU A 97 17.33 0.28 -12.58
N VAL A 98 16.58 0.75 -13.58
CA VAL A 98 15.13 0.87 -13.54
C VAL A 98 14.54 0.04 -14.66
N ARG A 99 13.68 -0.91 -14.32
CA ARG A 99 12.94 -1.71 -15.30
C ARG A 99 11.49 -1.94 -14.88
N PRO A 100 10.55 -2.10 -15.82
CA PRO A 100 9.22 -2.61 -15.49
C PRO A 100 9.28 -3.99 -14.84
N LEU A 101 8.35 -4.27 -13.92
CA LEU A 101 8.15 -5.62 -13.41
C LEU A 101 7.52 -6.51 -14.48
N ASP A 102 7.94 -7.77 -14.53
CA ASP A 102 7.21 -8.80 -15.27
C ASP A 102 5.89 -9.18 -14.55
N GLU A 103 5.04 -9.99 -15.18
CA GLU A 103 3.73 -10.33 -14.61
C GLU A 103 3.85 -11.15 -13.32
N GLN A 104 4.84 -12.02 -13.18
CA GLN A 104 5.06 -12.79 -11.94
C GLN A 104 5.55 -11.91 -10.80
N GLU A 105 6.49 -11.02 -11.07
CA GLU A 105 6.99 -10.03 -10.12
C GLU A 105 5.87 -9.08 -9.66
N LYS A 106 5.05 -8.64 -10.60
CA LYS A 106 3.89 -7.79 -10.32
C LYS A 106 2.84 -8.50 -9.46
N GLU A 107 2.53 -9.77 -9.76
CA GLU A 107 1.65 -10.57 -8.91
C GLU A 107 2.22 -10.75 -7.50
N SER A 108 3.51 -11.03 -7.39
CA SER A 108 4.20 -11.15 -6.10
C SER A 108 4.17 -9.83 -5.33
N PHE A 109 4.45 -8.71 -5.99
CA PHE A 109 4.38 -7.37 -5.42
C PHE A 109 2.97 -7.03 -4.90
N LEU A 110 1.93 -7.28 -5.71
CA LEU A 110 0.54 -7.05 -5.33
C LEU A 110 0.05 -7.99 -4.23
N ALA A 111 0.60 -9.20 -4.14
CA ALA A 111 0.27 -10.13 -3.06
C ALA A 111 0.77 -9.66 -1.69
N GLY A 112 1.79 -8.80 -1.65
CA GLY A 112 2.40 -8.28 -0.43
C GLY A 112 3.25 -9.31 0.33
N SER A 113 3.87 -8.86 1.41
CA SER A 113 4.68 -9.74 2.26
C SER A 113 3.83 -10.79 2.99
N GLY A 114 4.41 -11.93 3.37
CA GLY A 114 3.74 -12.96 4.16
C GLY A 114 3.19 -12.42 5.49
N THR A 115 3.85 -11.43 6.07
CA THR A 115 3.41 -10.73 7.29
C THR A 115 2.13 -9.94 7.03
N LEU A 116 2.04 -9.26 5.89
CA LEU A 116 0.86 -8.49 5.51
C LEU A 116 -0.35 -9.41 5.27
N LYS A 117 -0.16 -10.54 4.60
CA LYS A 117 -1.23 -11.55 4.42
C LYS A 117 -1.78 -12.05 5.75
N LYS A 118 -0.90 -12.40 6.70
CA LYS A 118 -1.31 -12.84 8.04
C LYS A 118 -2.12 -11.77 8.77
N LYS A 119 -1.73 -10.50 8.63
CA LYS A 119 -2.46 -9.38 9.20
C LYS A 119 -3.85 -9.26 8.57
N GLN A 120 -3.96 -9.32 7.24
CA GLN A 120 -5.23 -9.24 6.52
C GLN A 120 -6.18 -10.41 6.86
N GLU A 121 -5.63 -11.61 7.03
CA GLU A 121 -6.40 -12.76 7.52
C GLU A 121 -6.90 -12.56 8.95
N ALA A 122 -6.08 -11.96 9.82
CA ALA A 122 -6.47 -11.63 11.20
C ALA A 122 -7.57 -10.54 11.20
N ASP A 123 -7.42 -9.50 10.39
CA ASP A 123 -8.41 -8.44 10.22
C ASP A 123 -9.76 -8.99 9.73
N LEU A 124 -9.77 -9.91 8.75
CA LEU A 124 -11.01 -10.54 8.30
C LEU A 124 -11.65 -11.39 9.40
N LYS A 125 -10.86 -12.16 10.16
CA LYS A 125 -11.36 -12.94 11.29
C LYS A 125 -11.99 -12.03 12.34
N GLU A 126 -11.39 -10.89 12.62
CA GLU A 126 -11.94 -9.90 13.56
C GLU A 126 -13.28 -9.33 13.06
N ILE A 127 -13.39 -8.96 11.78
CA ILE A 127 -14.66 -8.54 11.16
C ILE A 127 -15.73 -9.63 11.40
N CYS A 128 -15.41 -10.89 11.13
CA CYS A 128 -16.35 -12.01 11.34
C CYS A 128 -16.76 -12.15 12.82
N VAL A 129 -15.85 -11.96 13.77
CA VAL A 129 -16.14 -12.01 15.20
C VAL A 129 -17.10 -10.86 15.59
N LEU A 130 -16.85 -9.64 15.12
CA LEU A 130 -17.70 -8.49 15.39
C LEU A 130 -19.12 -8.68 14.82
N ILE A 131 -19.23 -9.24 13.60
CA ILE A 131 -20.53 -9.57 12.97
C ILE A 131 -21.29 -10.63 13.78
N LYS A 132 -20.63 -11.73 14.17
CA LYS A 132 -21.25 -12.80 14.96
C LYS A 132 -21.74 -12.30 16.32
N GLY A 133 -21.11 -11.29 16.87
CA GLY A 133 -21.49 -10.64 18.14
C GLY A 133 -22.61 -9.60 18.02
N MET A 134 -23.23 -9.40 16.86
CA MET A 134 -24.39 -8.52 16.69
C MET A 134 -25.64 -9.11 17.35
N ASN A 135 -26.46 -8.26 17.95
CA ASN A 135 -27.71 -8.63 18.64
C ASN A 135 -28.90 -8.72 17.68
N ASP A 136 -29.01 -7.77 16.71
CA ASP A 136 -30.10 -7.80 15.71
C ASP A 136 -29.87 -8.95 14.71
N PRO A 137 -30.78 -9.96 14.68
CA PRO A 137 -30.58 -11.15 13.85
C PRO A 137 -30.66 -10.83 12.35
N ARG A 138 -31.36 -9.77 11.94
CA ARG A 138 -31.53 -9.38 10.52
C ARG A 138 -30.25 -8.72 10.02
N ILE A 139 -29.69 -7.75 10.79
CA ILE A 139 -28.45 -7.08 10.45
C ILE A 139 -27.31 -8.10 10.43
N ARG A 140 -27.25 -8.96 11.45
CA ARG A 140 -26.26 -10.05 11.52
C ARG A 140 -26.35 -11.00 10.32
N ALA A 141 -27.53 -11.46 9.94
CA ALA A 141 -27.71 -12.34 8.79
C ALA A 141 -27.27 -11.68 7.50
N LEU A 142 -27.63 -10.42 7.26
CA LEU A 142 -27.19 -9.66 6.09
C LEU A 142 -25.67 -9.52 6.03
N CYS A 143 -25.00 -9.22 7.14
CA CYS A 143 -23.54 -9.11 7.19
C CYS A 143 -22.85 -10.46 6.98
N ILE A 144 -23.40 -11.57 7.51
CA ILE A 144 -22.87 -12.93 7.29
C ILE A 144 -22.97 -13.28 5.81
N GLU A 145 -24.15 -13.13 5.21
CA GLU A 145 -24.37 -13.43 3.80
C GLU A 145 -23.42 -12.62 2.90
N PHE A 146 -23.20 -11.34 3.22
CA PHE A 146 -22.25 -10.51 2.50
C PHE A 146 -20.82 -11.07 2.58
N ILE A 147 -20.35 -11.48 3.75
CA ILE A 147 -19.00 -12.05 3.90
C ILE A 147 -18.89 -13.39 3.16
N GLU A 148 -19.92 -14.23 3.18
CA GLU A 148 -19.95 -15.51 2.46
C GLU A 148 -19.86 -15.30 0.94
N GLN A 149 -20.57 -14.31 0.41
CA GLN A 149 -20.58 -14.03 -1.03
C GLN A 149 -19.38 -13.21 -1.52
N PHE A 150 -18.91 -12.27 -0.73
CA PHE A 150 -17.92 -11.24 -1.16
C PHE A 150 -16.64 -11.21 -0.35
N GLY A 151 -16.48 -12.06 0.67
CA GLY A 151 -15.31 -12.05 1.55
C GLY A 151 -13.97 -12.18 0.82
N GLU A 152 -13.88 -13.03 -0.20
CA GLU A 152 -12.68 -13.13 -1.04
C GLU A 152 -12.39 -11.85 -1.84
N ARG A 153 -13.44 -11.19 -2.35
CA ARG A 153 -13.29 -9.92 -3.06
C ARG A 153 -12.86 -8.81 -2.11
N LEU A 154 -13.45 -8.77 -0.91
CA LEU A 154 -13.07 -7.84 0.16
C LEU A 154 -11.57 -7.98 0.50
N GLN A 155 -11.06 -9.22 0.59
CA GLN A 155 -9.64 -9.48 0.83
C GLN A 155 -8.72 -9.06 -0.32
N ARG A 156 -9.22 -8.99 -1.55
CA ARG A 156 -8.43 -8.61 -2.73
C ARG A 156 -8.54 -7.14 -3.06
N ALA A 157 -9.61 -6.48 -2.64
CA ALA A 157 -9.87 -5.09 -2.98
C ALA A 157 -8.92 -4.12 -2.27
N ALA A 158 -8.55 -3.06 -2.99
CA ALA A 158 -7.86 -1.90 -2.41
C ALA A 158 -8.89 -0.91 -1.89
N ALA A 159 -8.62 -0.25 -0.76
CA ALA A 159 -9.54 0.78 -0.21
C ALA A 159 -9.40 2.15 -0.89
N ALA A 160 -8.36 2.36 -1.69
CA ALA A 160 -8.14 3.62 -2.39
C ALA A 160 -7.37 3.43 -3.69
N ARG A 161 -7.45 4.44 -4.58
CA ARG A 161 -6.64 4.48 -5.81
C ARG A 161 -5.23 5.05 -5.59
N THR A 162 -5.03 5.85 -4.55
CA THR A 162 -3.82 6.68 -4.34
C THR A 162 -3.55 6.90 -2.88
N TYR A 163 -3.21 6.38 -1.96
CA TYR A 163 -2.83 6.59 -0.55
C TYR A 163 -2.79 5.28 0.26
N HIS A 164 -2.70 5.40 1.56
CA HIS A 164 -2.75 4.27 2.49
C HIS A 164 -3.89 3.33 2.10
N HIS A 165 -3.62 2.04 2.02
CA HIS A 165 -4.55 0.99 1.57
C HIS A 165 -4.82 0.90 0.04
N ALA A 166 -4.06 1.61 -0.82
CA ALA A 166 -4.12 1.45 -2.28
C ALA A 166 -3.48 0.13 -2.78
N ARG A 167 -3.38 -0.87 -1.93
CA ARG A 167 -2.81 -2.20 -2.20
C ARG A 167 -3.86 -3.29 -2.07
N ARG A 168 -3.55 -4.47 -2.59
CA ARG A 168 -4.40 -5.65 -2.43
C ARG A 168 -4.63 -5.94 -0.93
N GLY A 169 -5.89 -6.10 -0.54
CA GLY A 169 -6.31 -6.29 0.85
C GLY A 169 -6.36 -5.02 1.69
N GLY A 170 -6.12 -3.84 1.11
CA GLY A 170 -6.26 -2.57 1.82
C GLY A 170 -7.68 -2.32 2.31
N LEU A 171 -8.69 -2.82 1.60
CA LEU A 171 -10.09 -2.65 2.00
C LEU A 171 -10.42 -3.45 3.27
N VAL A 172 -9.96 -4.69 3.41
CA VAL A 172 -10.19 -5.48 4.63
C VAL A 172 -9.54 -4.83 5.85
N GLU A 173 -8.31 -4.29 5.69
CA GLU A 173 -7.63 -3.56 6.77
C GLU A 173 -8.37 -2.28 7.17
N HIS A 174 -8.86 -1.53 6.18
CA HIS A 174 -9.65 -0.32 6.39
C HIS A 174 -10.96 -0.62 7.16
N VAL A 175 -11.75 -1.58 6.67
CA VAL A 175 -13.01 -1.98 7.29
C VAL A 175 -12.79 -2.50 8.71
N ALA A 176 -11.78 -3.35 8.95
CA ALA A 176 -11.47 -3.83 10.30
C ALA A 176 -11.09 -2.67 11.24
N GLY A 177 -10.27 -1.73 10.78
CA GLY A 177 -9.91 -0.52 11.52
C GLY A 177 -11.14 0.33 11.90
N MET A 178 -12.04 0.55 10.95
CA MET A 178 -13.28 1.29 11.20
C MET A 178 -14.19 0.56 12.19
N MET A 179 -14.39 -0.75 12.04
CA MET A 179 -15.24 -1.54 12.94
C MET A 179 -14.68 -1.59 14.37
N ARG A 180 -13.34 -1.66 14.55
CA ARG A 180 -12.68 -1.53 15.87
C ARG A 180 -13.00 -0.18 16.51
N THR A 181 -12.82 0.90 15.75
CA THR A 181 -13.10 2.26 16.21
C THR A 181 -14.57 2.43 16.55
N ALA A 182 -15.48 1.97 15.69
CA ALA A 182 -16.92 2.01 15.90
C ALA A 182 -17.33 1.23 17.17
N SER A 183 -16.73 0.06 17.40
CA SER A 183 -16.97 -0.73 18.60
C SER A 183 -16.54 0.01 19.88
N ALA A 184 -15.38 0.68 19.87
CA ALA A 184 -14.92 1.50 21.00
C ALA A 184 -15.82 2.73 21.22
N VAL A 185 -16.28 3.37 20.15
CA VAL A 185 -17.24 4.49 20.24
C VAL A 185 -18.54 4.04 20.91
N CYS A 186 -19.09 2.88 20.53
CA CYS A 186 -20.31 2.35 21.14
C CYS A 186 -20.13 1.95 22.61
N GLN A 187 -18.93 1.53 23.03
CA GLN A 187 -18.65 1.28 24.45
C GLN A 187 -18.70 2.56 25.29
N ALA A 188 -18.25 3.68 24.70
CA ALA A 188 -18.28 4.99 25.36
C ALA A 188 -19.67 5.65 25.27
N ASN A 189 -20.51 5.25 24.29
CA ASN A 189 -21.84 5.86 24.03
C ASN A 189 -22.88 4.74 23.87
N PRO A 190 -23.44 4.21 25.01
CA PRO A 190 -24.33 3.05 24.98
C PRO A 190 -25.68 3.30 24.28
N GLU A 191 -26.06 4.57 24.04
CA GLU A 191 -27.26 4.98 23.30
C GLU A 191 -27.13 4.71 21.77
N LEU A 192 -25.93 4.49 21.23
CA LEU A 192 -25.75 4.22 19.85
C LEU A 192 -26.16 2.78 19.50
N ASN A 193 -26.80 2.63 18.34
CA ASN A 193 -27.06 1.29 17.79
C ASN A 193 -25.77 0.70 17.21
N ARG A 194 -25.11 -0.14 18.03
CA ARG A 194 -23.82 -0.77 17.69
C ARG A 194 -23.92 -1.59 16.40
N ASP A 195 -24.98 -2.38 16.23
CA ASP A 195 -25.10 -3.29 15.10
C ASP A 195 -25.26 -2.52 13.79
N LEU A 196 -26.05 -1.44 13.82
CA LEU A 196 -26.22 -0.56 12.66
C LEU A 196 -24.92 0.17 12.31
N LEU A 197 -24.16 0.64 13.32
CA LEU A 197 -22.89 1.32 13.08
C LEU A 197 -21.85 0.39 12.49
N LEU A 198 -21.72 -0.84 13.01
CA LEU A 198 -20.81 -1.85 12.48
C LEU A 198 -21.19 -2.27 11.05
N ALA A 199 -22.47 -2.46 10.76
CA ALA A 199 -22.95 -2.74 9.41
C ALA A 199 -22.65 -1.56 8.46
N GLY A 200 -22.84 -0.32 8.90
CA GLY A 200 -22.44 0.87 8.16
C GLY A 200 -20.95 0.87 7.80
N CYS A 201 -20.08 0.51 8.75
CA CYS A 201 -18.64 0.37 8.49
C CYS A 201 -18.33 -0.74 7.46
N LEU A 202 -19.09 -1.84 7.46
CA LEU A 202 -18.89 -2.92 6.49
C LEU A 202 -19.32 -2.53 5.08
N PHE A 203 -20.40 -1.76 4.95
CA PHE A 203 -21.06 -1.49 3.67
C PHE A 203 -20.70 -0.15 3.01
N HIS A 204 -20.06 0.79 3.71
CA HIS A 204 -19.86 2.16 3.20
C HIS A 204 -19.05 2.23 1.88
N ASP A 205 -18.11 1.30 1.68
CA ASP A 205 -17.19 1.29 0.54
C ASP A 205 -17.43 0.12 -0.44
N LEU A 206 -18.68 -0.35 -0.55
CA LEU A 206 -19.05 -1.47 -1.44
C LEU A 206 -18.68 -1.26 -2.90
N SER A 207 -18.64 -0.01 -3.38
CA SER A 207 -18.23 0.31 -4.75
C SER A 207 -16.79 -0.12 -5.06
N LEU A 208 -15.93 -0.23 -4.06
CA LEU A 208 -14.52 -0.64 -4.22
C LEU A 208 -14.35 -2.13 -4.47
N ILE A 209 -15.33 -2.96 -4.13
CA ILE A 209 -15.29 -4.42 -4.35
C ILE A 209 -15.47 -4.77 -5.84
N HIS A 210 -16.03 -3.85 -6.63
CA HIS A 210 -16.26 -4.02 -8.07
C HIS A 210 -15.09 -3.52 -8.93
N ILE A 211 -14.10 -2.89 -8.33
CA ILE A 211 -12.89 -2.40 -8.99
C ILE A 211 -11.77 -3.42 -8.82
#